data_081feda9dbdf631a978b59509de733be
#
_entry.id   081feda9dbdf631a978b59509de733be
#
_cell.length_a   1.000
_cell.length_b   1.000
_cell.length_c   1.000
_cell.angle_alpha   90.00
_cell.angle_beta   90.00
_cell.angle_gamma   90.00
#
_symmetry.space_group_name_H-M   'P 1'
#
loop_
_entity.id
_entity.type
_entity.pdbx_description
1 polymer ?
#
loop_
_entity_poly.entity_id
_entity_poly.type
_entity_poly.pdbx_seq_one_letter_code
_entity_poly.pdbx_strand_id
1 'polypeptide(L)'
;MRVTNNMILRNSSYNINGTKGSVNSSMNQMTTQKKIDKPSDDPVVAIRSLRLSTGLSRVDQYYKKNIPDAESWLDVTETALTNMKSLMTDVRTQCVNGSTDTLNQADRNTILKQLKSLQTQLYAEGNADYAGRTVFTGYRTDQNLVFTNNETKTSYEIEQNFSYEELESFRYYTGNVKVLSLIHISEPTRLQLIS
;
A
#
# COMPACT_ATOMS: atom_id res chain seq x y z
N MET A 1 19.69 71.05 25.48
CA MET A 1 20.66 70.01 25.08
C MET A 1 21.44 70.53 23.86
N ARG A 2 22.76 70.53 23.95
CA ARG A 2 23.61 70.95 22.83
C ARG A 2 23.80 69.75 21.88
N VAL A 3 23.15 69.77 20.76
CA VAL A 3 23.28 68.73 19.73
C VAL A 3 24.64 68.96 19.03
N THR A 4 25.57 68.06 19.21
CA THR A 4 26.91 68.12 18.62
C THR A 4 26.84 67.61 17.18
N ASN A 5 27.60 68.16 16.24
CA ASN A 5 27.70 67.72 14.86
C ASN A 5 27.95 66.22 14.72
N ASN A 6 28.70 65.65 15.64
CA ASN A 6 28.98 64.22 15.71
C ASN A 6 27.75 63.38 16.04
N MET A 7 26.80 63.91 16.79
CA MET A 7 25.52 63.26 17.09
C MET A 7 24.62 63.20 15.87
N ILE A 8 24.59 64.28 15.06
CA ILE A 8 23.83 64.34 13.82
C ILE A 8 24.38 63.35 12.79
N LEU A 9 25.71 63.30 12.64
CA LEU A 9 26.37 62.35 11.74
C LEU A 9 26.12 60.90 12.13
N ARG A 10 26.21 60.55 13.42
CA ARG A 10 25.88 59.21 13.91
C ARG A 10 24.44 58.81 13.68
N ASN A 11 23.48 59.72 13.92
CA ASN A 11 22.08 59.49 13.73
C ASN A 11 21.75 59.34 12.21
N SER A 12 22.35 60.16 11.38
CA SER A 12 22.22 60.03 9.91
C SER A 12 22.78 58.72 9.39
N SER A 13 23.98 58.36 9.85
CA SER A 13 24.59 57.05 9.49
C SER A 13 23.76 55.88 9.96
N TYR A 14 23.19 55.94 11.17
CA TYR A 14 22.26 54.90 11.67
C TYR A 14 21.01 54.78 10.81
N ASN A 15 20.37 55.89 10.46
CA ASN A 15 19.19 55.91 9.60
C ASN A 15 19.49 55.39 8.21
N ILE A 16 20.59 55.79 7.61
CA ILE A 16 21.06 55.33 6.29
C ILE A 16 21.31 53.80 6.33
N ASN A 17 21.98 53.29 7.34
CA ASN A 17 22.21 51.85 7.50
C ASN A 17 20.90 51.09 7.71
N GLY A 18 19.97 51.63 8.48
CA GLY A 18 18.62 51.05 8.65
C GLY A 18 17.84 50.96 7.32
N THR A 19 17.84 52.06 6.59
CA THR A 19 17.20 52.08 5.26
C THR A 19 17.85 51.13 4.27
N LYS A 20 19.17 51.09 4.25
CA LYS A 20 19.94 50.16 3.42
C LYS A 20 19.64 48.70 3.78
N GLY A 21 19.50 48.37 5.07
CA GLY A 21 19.04 47.04 5.53
C GLY A 21 17.64 46.67 5.02
N SER A 22 16.70 47.61 5.13
CA SER A 22 15.32 47.40 4.65
C SER A 22 15.25 47.23 3.12
N VAL A 23 16.00 48.03 2.37
CA VAL A 23 16.10 47.89 0.91
C VAL A 23 16.70 46.55 0.52
N ASN A 24 17.78 46.12 1.19
CA ASN A 24 18.40 44.82 0.93
C ASN A 24 17.44 43.67 1.23
N SER A 25 16.68 43.73 2.33
CA SER A 25 15.66 42.74 2.67
C SER A 25 14.57 42.68 1.59
N SER A 26 14.05 43.83 1.15
CA SER A 26 13.04 43.89 0.09
C SER A 26 13.58 43.36 -1.24
N MET A 27 14.81 43.63 -1.56
CA MET A 27 15.48 43.17 -2.78
C MET A 27 15.67 41.66 -2.76
N ASN A 28 16.02 41.07 -1.60
CA ASN A 28 16.10 39.63 -1.41
C ASN A 28 14.70 38.96 -1.56
N GLN A 29 13.66 39.58 -0.99
CA GLN A 29 12.28 39.07 -1.13
C GLN A 29 11.82 39.11 -2.59
N MET A 30 12.17 40.16 -3.35
CA MET A 30 11.86 40.22 -4.79
C MET A 30 12.61 39.16 -5.59
N THR A 31 13.90 38.94 -5.28
CA THR A 31 14.74 37.97 -5.99
C THR A 31 14.34 36.54 -5.70
N THR A 32 14.06 36.21 -4.45
CA THR A 32 13.68 34.84 -4.00
C THR A 32 12.19 34.58 -4.16
N GLN A 33 11.36 35.61 -4.37
CA GLN A 33 9.89 35.53 -4.36
C GLN A 33 9.33 34.94 -3.07
N LYS A 34 10.10 34.99 -1.99
CA LYS A 34 9.70 34.47 -0.68
C LYS A 34 9.71 35.59 0.35
N LYS A 35 8.70 35.59 1.22
CA LYS A 35 8.58 36.58 2.30
C LYS A 35 9.70 36.42 3.34
N ILE A 36 10.13 35.19 3.60
CA ILE A 36 11.21 34.82 4.51
C ILE A 36 12.19 33.91 3.78
N ASP A 37 13.46 34.17 3.94
CA ASP A 37 14.52 33.35 3.35
C ASP A 37 15.10 32.36 4.38
N LYS A 38 15.20 32.81 5.62
CA LYS A 38 15.74 32.00 6.72
C LYS A 38 14.72 31.83 7.84
N PRO A 39 14.70 30.66 8.51
CA PRO A 39 13.82 30.44 9.68
C PRO A 39 14.04 31.46 10.82
N SER A 40 15.22 32.07 10.88
CA SER A 40 15.57 33.09 11.86
C SER A 40 14.86 34.44 11.64
N ASP A 41 14.39 34.71 10.42
CA ASP A 41 13.75 36.00 10.08
C ASP A 41 12.36 36.10 10.73
N ASP A 42 11.58 35.02 10.66
CA ASP A 42 10.30 34.85 11.36
C ASP A 42 10.04 33.37 11.66
N PRO A 43 10.36 32.92 12.87
CA PRO A 43 10.22 31.49 13.22
C PRO A 43 8.77 31.01 13.24
N VAL A 44 7.81 31.88 13.51
CA VAL A 44 6.39 31.51 13.53
C VAL A 44 5.86 31.24 12.13
N VAL A 45 6.19 32.11 11.19
CA VAL A 45 5.81 31.94 9.77
C VAL A 45 6.57 30.76 9.18
N ALA A 46 7.84 30.55 9.51
CA ALA A 46 8.62 29.41 9.06
C ALA A 46 8.00 28.07 9.49
N ILE A 47 7.62 27.94 10.76
CA ILE A 47 6.96 26.71 11.27
C ILE A 47 5.63 26.48 10.57
N ARG A 48 4.83 27.50 10.38
CA ARG A 48 3.53 27.38 9.65
C ARG A 48 3.73 26.95 8.21
N SER A 49 4.71 27.54 7.52
CA SER A 49 5.05 27.20 6.14
C SER A 49 5.52 25.76 6.01
N LEU A 50 6.39 25.30 6.93
CA LEU A 50 6.86 23.91 6.96
C LEU A 50 5.71 22.92 7.21
N ARG A 51 4.80 23.22 8.13
CA ARG A 51 3.61 22.39 8.38
C ARG A 51 2.71 22.27 7.16
N LEU A 52 2.45 23.39 6.49
CA LEU A 52 1.65 23.41 5.26
C LEU A 52 2.34 22.66 4.13
N SER A 53 3.64 22.87 3.94
CA SER A 53 4.43 22.17 2.93
C SER A 53 4.46 20.65 3.18
N THR A 54 4.63 20.24 4.44
CA THR A 54 4.57 18.83 4.81
C THR A 54 3.17 18.24 4.57
N GLY A 55 2.12 19.00 4.91
CA GLY A 55 0.74 18.61 4.63
C GLY A 55 0.49 18.44 3.14
N LEU A 56 0.93 19.40 2.33
CA LEU A 56 0.81 19.34 0.88
C LEU A 56 1.56 18.13 0.29
N SER A 57 2.80 17.90 0.72
CA SER A 57 3.58 16.72 0.29
C SER A 57 2.88 15.40 0.61
N ARG A 58 2.26 15.31 1.80
CA ARG A 58 1.48 14.11 2.15
C ARG A 58 0.27 13.90 1.25
N VAL A 59 -0.50 14.98 1.02
CA VAL A 59 -1.67 14.91 0.13
C VAL A 59 -1.23 14.54 -1.29
N ASP A 60 -0.16 15.12 -1.78
CA ASP A 60 0.39 14.85 -3.10
C ASP A 60 0.86 13.39 -3.23
N GLN A 61 1.50 12.86 -2.18
CA GLN A 61 1.88 11.44 -2.12
C GLN A 61 0.66 10.52 -2.14
N TYR A 62 -0.37 10.81 -1.36
CA TYR A 62 -1.59 10.02 -1.36
C TYR A 62 -2.28 10.04 -2.73
N TYR A 63 -2.46 11.24 -3.27
CA TYR A 63 -3.19 11.42 -4.52
C TYR A 63 -2.45 10.84 -5.74
N LYS A 64 -1.14 11.09 -5.85
CA LYS A 64 -0.36 10.70 -7.04
C LYS A 64 0.22 9.30 -7.00
N LYS A 65 0.39 8.74 -5.80
CA LYS A 65 1.04 7.42 -5.63
C LYS A 65 0.15 6.40 -4.98
N ASN A 66 -0.32 6.67 -3.76
CA ASN A 66 -0.97 5.64 -2.96
C ASN A 66 -2.35 5.25 -3.51
N ILE A 67 -3.14 6.21 -3.98
CA ILE A 67 -4.47 5.92 -4.53
C ILE A 67 -4.38 5.14 -5.85
N PRO A 68 -3.60 5.57 -6.87
CA PRO A 68 -3.44 4.79 -8.09
C PRO A 68 -2.83 3.40 -7.88
N ASP A 69 -1.91 3.25 -6.93
CA ASP A 69 -1.34 1.94 -6.58
C ASP A 69 -2.40 1.02 -5.95
N ALA A 70 -3.23 1.56 -5.05
CA ALA A 70 -4.33 0.83 -4.46
C ALA A 70 -5.43 0.46 -5.49
N GLU A 71 -5.77 1.37 -6.39
CA GLU A 71 -6.71 1.09 -7.49
C GLU A 71 -6.19 -0.04 -8.36
N SER A 72 -4.94 0.02 -8.80
CA SER A 72 -4.34 -1.03 -9.61
C SER A 72 -4.28 -2.38 -8.89
N TRP A 73 -4.02 -2.38 -7.59
CA TRP A 73 -4.08 -3.59 -6.77
C TRP A 73 -5.48 -4.20 -6.73
N LEU A 74 -6.50 -3.36 -6.56
CA LEU A 74 -7.90 -3.80 -6.55
C LEU A 74 -8.35 -4.31 -7.92
N ASP A 75 -7.95 -3.67 -9.01
CA ASP A 75 -8.25 -4.11 -10.38
C ASP A 75 -7.68 -5.49 -10.67
N VAL A 76 -6.43 -5.76 -10.27
CA VAL A 76 -5.83 -7.09 -10.40
C VAL A 76 -6.58 -8.12 -9.56
N THR A 77 -6.96 -7.74 -8.33
CA THR A 77 -7.75 -8.62 -7.45
C THR A 77 -9.11 -8.94 -8.04
N GLU A 78 -9.82 -7.95 -8.56
CA GLU A 78 -11.13 -8.13 -9.21
C GLU A 78 -11.03 -9.01 -10.45
N THR A 79 -10.02 -8.79 -11.26
CA THR A 79 -9.76 -9.58 -12.46
C THR A 79 -9.52 -11.05 -12.09
N ALA A 80 -8.64 -11.31 -11.13
CA ALA A 80 -8.35 -12.67 -10.68
C ALA A 80 -9.60 -13.37 -10.09
N LEU A 81 -10.39 -12.66 -9.29
CA LEU A 81 -11.65 -13.21 -8.74
C LEU A 81 -12.69 -13.49 -9.83
N THR A 82 -12.78 -12.64 -10.84
CA THR A 82 -13.67 -12.83 -11.98
C THR A 82 -13.25 -14.05 -12.79
N ASN A 83 -11.96 -14.21 -13.04
CA ASN A 83 -11.41 -15.40 -13.71
C ASN A 83 -11.68 -16.67 -12.90
N MET A 84 -11.43 -16.66 -11.59
CA MET A 84 -11.74 -17.78 -10.71
C MET A 84 -13.23 -18.16 -10.76
N LYS A 85 -14.12 -17.17 -10.74
CA LYS A 85 -15.57 -17.39 -10.87
C LYS A 85 -15.92 -18.07 -12.20
N SER A 86 -15.32 -17.64 -13.30
CA SER A 86 -15.51 -18.24 -14.61
C SER A 86 -15.02 -19.69 -14.61
N LEU A 87 -13.80 -19.95 -14.13
CA LEU A 87 -13.25 -21.30 -14.01
C LEU A 87 -14.12 -22.22 -13.16
N MET A 88 -14.67 -21.73 -12.06
CA MET A 88 -15.58 -22.50 -11.21
C MET A 88 -16.90 -22.84 -11.92
N THR A 89 -17.37 -21.95 -12.79
CA THR A 89 -18.55 -22.22 -13.63
C THR A 89 -18.25 -23.33 -14.64
N ASP A 90 -17.07 -23.29 -15.26
CA ASP A 90 -16.62 -24.32 -16.20
C ASP A 90 -16.42 -25.66 -15.48
N VAL A 91 -15.81 -25.67 -14.31
CA VAL A 91 -15.70 -26.88 -13.46
C VAL A 91 -17.08 -27.48 -13.18
N ARG A 92 -18.04 -26.65 -12.76
CA ARG A 92 -19.42 -27.09 -12.52
C ARG A 92 -20.03 -27.73 -13.78
N THR A 93 -19.86 -27.11 -14.93
CA THR A 93 -20.36 -27.61 -16.22
C THR A 93 -19.75 -28.96 -16.55
N GLN A 94 -18.44 -29.12 -16.40
CA GLN A 94 -17.75 -30.40 -16.62
C GLN A 94 -18.19 -31.48 -15.62
N CYS A 95 -18.41 -31.12 -14.38
CA CYS A 95 -18.93 -32.06 -13.37
C CYS A 95 -20.36 -32.54 -13.71
N VAL A 96 -21.24 -31.64 -14.14
CA VAL A 96 -22.59 -32.00 -14.57
C VAL A 96 -22.55 -32.91 -15.81
N ASN A 97 -21.70 -32.56 -16.79
CA ASN A 97 -21.52 -33.40 -17.99
C ASN A 97 -20.96 -34.80 -17.60
N GLY A 98 -19.99 -34.86 -16.69
CA GLY A 98 -19.40 -36.11 -16.23
C GLY A 98 -20.33 -37.00 -15.39
N SER A 99 -21.40 -36.42 -14.82
CA SER A 99 -22.40 -37.16 -14.04
C SER A 99 -23.47 -37.88 -14.89
N THR A 100 -23.47 -37.66 -16.19
CA THR A 100 -24.39 -38.35 -17.08
C THR A 100 -24.02 -39.81 -17.28
N ASP A 101 -25.04 -40.67 -17.25
CA ASP A 101 -24.85 -42.14 -17.28
C ASP A 101 -24.52 -42.69 -18.67
N THR A 102 -24.66 -41.85 -19.72
CA THR A 102 -24.42 -42.22 -21.11
C THR A 102 -22.97 -42.22 -21.55
N LEU A 103 -22.05 -41.71 -20.69
CA LEU A 103 -20.66 -41.58 -21.02
C LEU A 103 -19.87 -42.88 -20.83
N ASN A 104 -19.02 -43.19 -21.81
CA ASN A 104 -18.08 -44.30 -21.70
C ASN A 104 -16.86 -43.93 -20.87
N GLN A 105 -16.02 -44.92 -20.53
CA GLN A 105 -14.82 -44.68 -19.70
C GLN A 105 -13.78 -43.72 -20.34
N ALA A 106 -13.70 -43.73 -21.67
CA ALA A 106 -12.78 -42.85 -22.40
C ALA A 106 -13.23 -41.38 -22.28
N ASP A 107 -14.52 -41.14 -22.40
CA ASP A 107 -15.08 -39.79 -22.27
C ASP A 107 -14.94 -39.25 -20.85
N ARG A 108 -15.19 -40.10 -19.83
CA ARG A 108 -14.94 -39.72 -18.43
C ARG A 108 -13.48 -39.40 -18.15
N ASN A 109 -12.53 -40.15 -18.72
CA ASN A 109 -11.12 -39.84 -18.61
C ASN A 109 -10.74 -38.52 -19.27
N THR A 110 -11.42 -38.13 -20.35
CA THR A 110 -11.21 -36.84 -20.99
C THR A 110 -11.70 -35.71 -20.12
N ILE A 111 -12.88 -35.84 -19.51
CA ILE A 111 -13.42 -34.88 -18.55
C ILE A 111 -12.50 -34.73 -17.34
N LEU A 112 -11.95 -35.83 -16.80
CA LEU A 112 -10.97 -35.78 -15.70
C LEU A 112 -9.71 -35.01 -16.07
N LYS A 113 -9.20 -35.16 -17.29
CA LYS A 113 -8.06 -34.37 -17.75
C LYS A 113 -8.39 -32.88 -17.85
N GLN A 114 -9.58 -32.52 -18.34
CA GLN A 114 -10.05 -31.15 -18.39
C GLN A 114 -10.19 -30.56 -16.98
N LEU A 115 -10.78 -31.29 -16.03
CA LEU A 115 -10.91 -30.85 -14.63
C LEU A 115 -9.53 -30.62 -13.98
N LYS A 116 -8.55 -31.49 -14.24
CA LYS A 116 -7.16 -31.26 -13.76
C LYS A 116 -6.53 -30.01 -14.38
N SER A 117 -6.79 -29.75 -15.64
CA SER A 117 -6.32 -28.52 -16.29
C SER A 117 -6.95 -27.26 -15.66
N LEU A 118 -8.26 -27.28 -15.43
CA LEU A 118 -8.98 -26.18 -14.76
C LEU A 118 -8.50 -25.99 -13.32
N GLN A 119 -8.19 -27.07 -12.61
CA GLN A 119 -7.57 -26.99 -11.27
C GLN A 119 -6.23 -26.28 -11.30
N THR A 120 -5.36 -26.62 -12.28
CA THR A 120 -4.07 -25.96 -12.43
C THR A 120 -4.22 -24.47 -12.74
N GLN A 121 -5.19 -24.12 -13.59
CA GLN A 121 -5.49 -22.71 -13.88
C GLN A 121 -6.00 -21.98 -12.64
N LEU A 122 -6.88 -22.59 -11.85
CA LEU A 122 -7.38 -22.01 -10.61
C LEU A 122 -6.25 -21.74 -9.60
N TYR A 123 -5.28 -22.64 -9.51
CA TYR A 123 -4.09 -22.44 -8.67
C TYR A 123 -3.21 -21.31 -9.19
N ALA A 124 -3.08 -21.16 -10.50
CA ALA A 124 -2.35 -20.04 -11.10
C ALA A 124 -3.02 -18.69 -10.79
N GLU A 125 -4.34 -18.61 -10.89
CA GLU A 125 -5.10 -17.40 -10.51
C GLU A 125 -4.99 -17.10 -9.01
N GLY A 126 -4.89 -18.13 -8.15
CA GLY A 126 -4.63 -17.97 -6.72
C GLY A 126 -3.26 -17.34 -6.42
N ASN A 127 -2.33 -17.41 -7.35
CA ASN A 127 -1.01 -16.80 -7.28
C ASN A 127 -0.88 -15.53 -8.14
N ALA A 128 -2.01 -14.86 -8.43
CA ALA A 128 -1.97 -13.58 -9.12
C ALA A 128 -1.07 -12.58 -8.39
N ASP A 129 -0.20 -11.91 -9.14
CA ASP A 129 0.75 -10.96 -8.61
C ASP A 129 0.52 -9.54 -9.14
N TYR A 130 0.88 -8.55 -8.32
CA TYR A 130 0.95 -7.15 -8.70
C TYR A 130 2.29 -6.56 -8.26
N ALA A 131 3.09 -6.11 -9.22
CA ALA A 131 4.41 -5.53 -8.98
C ALA A 131 5.33 -6.43 -8.12
N GLY A 132 5.30 -7.75 -8.35
CA GLY A 132 6.10 -8.74 -7.63
C GLY A 132 5.58 -9.06 -6.21
N ARG A 133 4.34 -8.68 -5.91
CA ARG A 133 3.65 -9.00 -4.66
C ARG A 133 2.41 -9.81 -4.95
N THR A 134 2.31 -10.96 -4.32
CA THR A 134 1.14 -11.83 -4.43
C THR A 134 -0.06 -11.22 -3.73
N VAL A 135 -1.23 -11.29 -4.40
CA VAL A 135 -2.44 -10.61 -3.95
C VAL A 135 -3.15 -11.41 -2.85
N PHE A 136 -3.17 -12.74 -2.95
CA PHE A 136 -3.98 -13.60 -2.08
C PHE A 136 -3.23 -14.22 -0.90
N THR A 137 -1.94 -13.93 -0.75
CA THR A 137 -1.12 -14.46 0.36
C THR A 137 -1.24 -13.67 1.66
N GLY A 138 -2.05 -12.61 1.67
CA GLY A 138 -2.29 -11.77 2.84
C GLY A 138 -1.08 -10.97 3.25
N TYR A 139 -0.57 -11.20 4.45
CA TYR A 139 0.55 -10.45 4.99
C TYR A 139 1.89 -10.74 4.30
N ARG A 140 2.08 -11.98 3.80
CA ARG A 140 3.31 -12.40 3.11
C ARG A 140 3.16 -12.28 1.60
N THR A 141 3.26 -11.07 1.12
CA THR A 141 3.12 -10.75 -0.31
C THR A 141 4.33 -11.12 -1.15
N ASP A 142 5.41 -11.55 -0.52
CA ASP A 142 6.67 -11.99 -1.14
C ASP A 142 6.70 -13.47 -1.53
N GLN A 143 5.63 -14.22 -1.20
CA GLN A 143 5.61 -15.67 -1.39
C GLN A 143 4.33 -16.14 -2.06
N ASN A 144 4.48 -17.20 -2.85
CA ASN A 144 3.36 -17.85 -3.51
C ASN A 144 2.64 -18.83 -2.58
N LEU A 145 1.35 -19.03 -2.83
CA LEU A 145 0.58 -20.10 -2.24
C LEU A 145 1.02 -21.44 -2.86
N VAL A 146 1.29 -22.45 -2.00
CA VAL A 146 1.55 -23.80 -2.43
C VAL A 146 0.29 -24.64 -2.23
N PHE A 147 -0.24 -25.18 -3.34
CA PHE A 147 -1.42 -26.02 -3.31
C PHE A 147 -0.98 -27.50 -3.30
N THR A 148 -1.18 -28.17 -2.17
CA THR A 148 -0.87 -29.59 -2.03
C THR A 148 -2.15 -30.42 -2.15
N ASN A 149 -2.12 -31.43 -3.04
CA ASN A 149 -3.17 -32.44 -3.13
C ASN A 149 -2.87 -33.57 -2.16
N ASN A 150 -3.56 -33.60 -1.03
CA ASN A 150 -3.70 -34.85 -0.28
C ASN A 150 -4.90 -35.63 -0.83
N GLU A 151 -4.79 -36.95 -0.92
CA GLU A 151 -5.77 -37.82 -1.57
C GLU A 151 -7.22 -37.65 -1.09
N THR A 152 -7.44 -36.97 0.02
CA THR A 152 -8.76 -36.72 0.62
C THR A 152 -9.10 -35.25 0.88
N LYS A 153 -8.14 -34.33 0.84
CA LYS A 153 -8.37 -32.89 1.07
C LYS A 153 -7.38 -32.05 0.29
N THR A 154 -7.90 -31.13 -0.51
CA THR A 154 -7.07 -30.04 -1.07
C THR A 154 -6.77 -29.06 0.04
N SER A 155 -5.52 -28.99 0.47
CA SER A 155 -5.04 -27.97 1.39
C SER A 155 -4.06 -27.05 0.67
N TYR A 156 -4.06 -25.78 1.00
CA TYR A 156 -3.03 -24.85 0.58
C TYR A 156 -2.19 -24.46 1.80
N GLU A 157 -0.91 -24.36 1.57
CA GLU A 157 0.06 -23.94 2.60
C GLU A 157 0.84 -22.74 2.06
N ILE A 158 1.17 -21.81 2.92
CA ILE A 158 2.15 -20.78 2.60
C ILE A 158 3.53 -21.44 2.68
N GLU A 159 4.36 -21.20 1.65
CA GLU A 159 5.62 -21.92 1.43
C GLU A 159 6.65 -21.77 2.58
N GLN A 160 6.42 -20.87 3.51
CA GLN A 160 7.24 -20.76 4.72
C GLN A 160 6.48 -21.17 5.98
N ASN A 161 7.12 -22.01 6.76
CA ASN A 161 6.74 -22.23 8.14
C ASN A 161 6.98 -20.94 8.92
N PHE A 162 5.93 -20.43 9.53
CA PHE A 162 6.09 -19.35 10.51
C PHE A 162 6.89 -19.89 11.70
N SER A 163 7.87 -19.13 12.18
CA SER A 163 8.50 -19.45 13.44
C SER A 163 7.48 -19.29 14.58
N TYR A 164 7.67 -20.03 15.67
CA TYR A 164 6.79 -19.94 16.83
C TYR A 164 6.68 -18.51 17.38
N GLU A 165 7.77 -17.74 17.32
CA GLU A 165 7.82 -16.34 17.75
C GLU A 165 7.01 -15.41 16.83
N GLU A 166 7.02 -15.66 15.53
CA GLU A 166 6.18 -14.93 14.59
C GLU A 166 4.70 -15.24 14.80
N LEU A 167 4.34 -16.47 15.12
CA LEU A 167 2.98 -16.88 15.44
C LEU A 167 2.47 -16.26 16.75
N GLU A 168 3.33 -16.12 17.74
CA GLU A 168 2.98 -15.52 19.03
C GLU A 168 2.77 -14.00 18.93
N SER A 169 3.45 -13.35 18.01
CA SER A 169 3.20 -11.94 17.70
C SER A 169 1.83 -11.69 17.05
N PHE A 170 1.26 -12.70 16.40
CA PHE A 170 -0.09 -12.70 15.85
C PHE A 170 -1.05 -13.43 16.79
N ARG A 171 -1.42 -12.79 17.88
CA ARG A 171 -2.33 -13.34 18.94
C ARG A 171 -3.70 -13.85 18.46
N TYR A 172 -3.93 -13.84 17.16
CA TYR A 172 -5.22 -14.20 16.55
C TYR A 172 -5.30 -15.65 16.10
N TYR A 173 -4.20 -16.37 16.21
CA TYR A 173 -4.11 -17.72 15.71
C TYR A 173 -4.09 -18.74 16.82
N THR A 174 -5.26 -19.12 17.27
CA THR A 174 -5.44 -20.37 18.00
C THR A 174 -5.85 -21.44 16.99
N GLY A 175 -4.92 -22.20 16.47
CA GLY A 175 -5.23 -23.34 15.57
C GLY A 175 -4.45 -23.30 14.28
N ASN A 176 -4.58 -24.33 13.50
CA ASN A 176 -3.83 -24.56 12.27
C ASN A 176 -3.75 -23.32 11.37
N VAL A 177 -2.57 -22.74 11.31
CA VAL A 177 -2.19 -21.58 10.47
C VAL A 177 -2.35 -21.85 8.98
N LYS A 178 -2.67 -23.06 8.60
CA LYS A 178 -2.80 -23.53 7.23
C LYS A 178 -3.87 -22.85 6.39
N VAL A 179 -4.67 -21.99 7.01
CA VAL A 179 -5.81 -21.44 6.31
C VAL A 179 -5.88 -20.00 6.61
N LEU A 180 -5.70 -19.07 5.90
CA LEU A 180 -6.29 -17.75 6.11
C LEU A 180 -5.37 -16.56 6.18
N SER A 181 -4.55 -16.46 5.19
CA SER A 181 -4.00 -15.15 4.87
C SER A 181 -5.09 -14.11 4.53
N LEU A 182 -6.22 -14.53 4.02
CA LEU A 182 -7.34 -13.62 3.65
C LEU A 182 -8.16 -13.08 4.83
N ILE A 183 -8.25 -13.80 5.95
CA ILE A 183 -9.01 -13.34 7.14
C ILE A 183 -8.29 -12.23 7.91
N HIS A 184 -6.97 -12.13 7.73
CA HIS A 184 -6.18 -11.14 8.46
C HIS A 184 -6.31 -9.71 7.96
N ILE A 185 -6.73 -9.51 6.73
CA ILE A 185 -6.92 -8.17 6.16
C ILE A 185 -8.15 -7.50 6.78
N SER A 186 -9.10 -8.26 7.30
CA SER A 186 -10.37 -7.73 7.79
C SER A 186 -10.48 -7.53 9.30
N GLU A 187 -9.56 -8.06 10.10
CA GLU A 187 -9.68 -8.02 11.57
C GLU A 187 -8.61 -7.30 12.40
N PRO A 188 -7.67 -6.50 11.87
CA PRO A 188 -6.71 -5.81 12.73
C PRO A 188 -7.31 -4.75 13.65
N THR A 189 -8.57 -4.38 13.42
CA THR A 189 -9.21 -3.28 14.14
C THR A 189 -9.99 -3.70 15.39
N ARG A 190 -10.29 -4.97 15.55
CA ARG A 190 -11.18 -5.43 16.64
C ARG A 190 -10.49 -5.65 17.96
N LEU A 191 -9.19 -5.75 18.01
CA LEU A 191 -8.43 -6.13 19.20
C LEU A 191 -7.68 -4.98 19.86
N GLN A 192 -7.61 -3.82 19.26
CA GLN A 192 -7.13 -2.60 19.93
C GLN A 192 -8.13 -2.00 20.92
N LEU A 193 -9.34 -2.56 21.01
CA LEU A 193 -10.42 -2.05 21.86
C LEU A 193 -10.62 -2.85 23.17
N ILE A 194 -9.77 -3.82 23.47
CA ILE A 194 -9.92 -4.68 24.66
C ILE A 194 -8.64 -4.70 25.53
N SER A 195 -7.84 -3.63 25.49
CA SER A 195 -6.75 -3.46 26.47
C SER A 195 -6.99 -2.24 27.32
#